data_d23d89b63e30f4446bfb9dfb15b0b17e
#
_entry.id   d23d89b63e30f4446bfb9dfb15b0b17e
#
_cell.length_a   1.000
_cell.length_b   1.000
_cell.length_c   1.000
_cell.angle_alpha   90.00
_cell.angle_beta   90.00
_cell.angle_gamma   90.00
#
_symmetry.space_group_name_H-M   'P 1'
#
loop_
_entity.id
_entity.type
_entity.pdbx_description
1 polymer ?
#
loop_
_entity_poly.entity_id
_entity_poly.type
_entity_poly.pdbx_seq_one_letter_code
_entity_poly.pdbx_strand_id
1 'polypeptide(L)'
;MKRNLLFLPLLLLTFCTLFQACDDDETYADKRKRESKQIKAFIKSGVQVKDDESGEYLLNVPGDIKVISESEFYQNDSTTDVSKNEYVYFSNTGVYMQILQKGKGKRMEDGDSERILTRYTEFNISTDSIQS
;
A
#
# COMPACT_ATOMS: atom_id res chain seq x y z
N MET A 1 -54.70 2.01 37.80
CA MET A 1 -53.68 1.06 37.26
C MET A 1 -53.42 1.20 35.75
N LYS A 2 -53.85 2.26 35.05
CA LYS A 2 -53.59 2.44 33.58
C LYS A 2 -52.37 3.32 33.25
N ARG A 3 -51.76 3.99 34.24
CA ARG A 3 -50.67 4.96 34.02
C ARG A 3 -49.30 4.33 33.84
N ASN A 4 -49.08 3.11 34.34
CA ASN A 4 -47.78 2.42 34.25
C ASN A 4 -47.62 1.62 32.95
N LEU A 5 -48.70 1.41 32.20
CA LEU A 5 -48.64 0.64 30.95
C LEU A 5 -48.01 1.42 29.80
N LEU A 6 -47.96 2.76 29.87
CA LEU A 6 -47.33 3.64 28.88
C LEU A 6 -45.82 3.82 29.11
N PHE A 7 -45.32 3.59 30.31
CA PHE A 7 -43.87 3.70 30.60
C PHE A 7 -43.06 2.53 30.09
N LEU A 8 -43.67 1.35 29.97
CA LEU A 8 -42.98 0.15 29.50
C LEU A 8 -42.54 0.25 28.02
N PRO A 9 -43.44 0.66 27.06
CA PRO A 9 -43.01 0.85 25.68
C PRO A 9 -42.06 2.05 25.49
N LEU A 10 -42.20 3.12 26.30
CA LEU A 10 -41.27 4.25 26.26
C LEU A 10 -39.87 3.86 26.75
N LEU A 11 -39.76 3.04 27.79
CA LEU A 11 -38.50 2.51 28.29
C LEU A 11 -37.85 1.56 27.26
N LEU A 12 -38.67 0.77 26.58
CA LEU A 12 -38.17 -0.14 25.51
C LEU A 12 -37.63 0.64 24.29
N LEU A 13 -38.31 1.75 23.94
CA LEU A 13 -37.90 2.60 22.82
C LEU A 13 -36.57 3.31 23.10
N THR A 14 -36.36 3.79 24.34
CA THR A 14 -35.08 4.41 24.74
C THR A 14 -33.93 3.41 24.82
N PHE A 15 -34.22 2.15 25.16
CA PHE A 15 -33.21 1.10 25.21
C PHE A 15 -32.70 0.69 23.80
N CYS A 16 -33.60 0.69 22.80
CA CYS A 16 -33.23 0.40 21.41
C CYS A 16 -32.31 1.47 20.77
N THR A 17 -32.39 2.73 21.21
CA THR A 17 -31.57 3.81 20.65
C THR A 17 -30.12 3.79 21.18
N LEU A 18 -29.86 3.11 22.30
CA LEU A 18 -28.54 3.02 22.90
C LEU A 18 -27.63 1.99 22.19
N PHE A 19 -28.17 1.11 21.35
CA PHE A 19 -27.39 0.11 20.62
C PHE A 19 -26.98 0.55 19.20
N GLN A 20 -27.38 1.73 18.73
CA GLN A 20 -26.99 2.25 17.42
C GLN A 20 -25.72 3.11 17.43
N ALA A 21 -25.04 3.25 18.57
CA ALA A 21 -23.81 4.04 18.72
C ALA A 21 -22.54 3.19 18.63
N CYS A 22 -22.57 2.04 17.96
CA CYS A 22 -21.37 1.42 17.43
C CYS A 22 -21.23 1.87 15.97
N ASP A 23 -20.71 3.06 15.74
CA ASP A 23 -19.97 3.32 14.52
C ASP A 23 -18.81 2.32 14.55
N ASP A 24 -18.79 1.43 13.58
CA ASP A 24 -17.65 0.52 13.30
C ASP A 24 -16.47 1.36 12.80
N ASP A 25 -15.94 2.23 13.65
CA ASP A 25 -14.67 2.90 13.41
C ASP A 25 -13.61 1.82 13.38
N GLU A 26 -13.23 1.47 12.14
CA GLU A 26 -12.19 0.48 11.87
C GLU A 26 -10.96 0.80 12.73
N THR A 27 -10.58 -0.13 13.59
CA THR A 27 -9.44 0.07 14.48
C THR A 27 -8.14 0.18 13.69
N TYR A 28 -7.12 0.82 14.27
CA TYR A 28 -5.79 0.88 13.67
C TYR A 28 -5.24 -0.51 13.34
N ALA A 29 -5.52 -1.51 14.19
CA ALA A 29 -5.12 -2.88 13.96
C ALA A 29 -5.81 -3.49 12.72
N ASP A 30 -7.08 -3.18 12.49
CA ASP A 30 -7.83 -3.67 11.33
C ASP A 30 -7.37 -3.00 10.04
N LYS A 31 -7.09 -1.69 10.09
CA LYS A 31 -6.45 -0.95 8.99
C LYS A 31 -5.13 -1.60 8.58
N ARG A 32 -4.25 -1.87 9.54
CA ARG A 32 -2.96 -2.55 9.28
C ARG A 32 -3.13 -3.96 8.71
N LYS A 33 -4.10 -4.73 9.18
CA LYS A 33 -4.40 -6.06 8.62
C LYS A 33 -4.87 -5.96 7.17
N ARG A 34 -5.75 -5.00 6.87
CA ARG A 34 -6.23 -4.74 5.51
C ARG A 34 -5.09 -4.34 4.59
N GLU A 35 -4.28 -3.36 4.98
CA GLU A 35 -3.10 -2.92 4.22
C GLU A 35 -2.12 -4.07 3.96
N SER A 36 -1.80 -4.86 4.99
CA SER A 36 -0.93 -6.02 4.84
C SER A 36 -1.50 -7.05 3.86
N LYS A 37 -2.82 -7.25 3.86
CA LYS A 37 -3.48 -8.13 2.90
C LYS A 37 -3.42 -7.59 1.47
N GLN A 38 -3.63 -6.29 1.30
CA GLN A 38 -3.53 -5.60 0.00
C GLN A 38 -2.11 -5.66 -0.56
N ILE A 39 -1.09 -5.38 0.27
CA ILE A 39 0.33 -5.50 -0.12
C ILE A 39 0.66 -6.92 -0.55
N LYS A 40 0.24 -7.94 0.19
CA LYS A 40 0.46 -9.35 -0.17
C LYS A 40 -0.23 -9.73 -1.47
N ALA A 41 -1.44 -9.23 -1.70
CA ALA A 41 -2.14 -9.44 -2.96
C ALA A 41 -1.40 -8.77 -4.12
N PHE A 42 -0.95 -7.53 -3.94
CA PHE A 42 -0.15 -6.81 -4.94
C PHE A 42 1.16 -7.53 -5.26
N ILE A 43 1.91 -8.00 -4.27
CA ILE A 43 3.14 -8.79 -4.46
C ILE A 43 2.85 -10.03 -5.31
N LYS A 44 1.69 -10.65 -5.13
CA LYS A 44 1.31 -11.87 -5.87
C LYS A 44 0.82 -11.57 -7.28
N SER A 45 -0.02 -10.55 -7.46
CA SER A 45 -0.70 -10.28 -8.74
C SER A 45 -0.04 -9.22 -9.60
N GLY A 46 0.75 -8.31 -8.99
CA GLY A 46 1.23 -7.11 -9.68
C GLY A 46 0.08 -6.16 -10.03
N VAL A 47 0.34 -5.24 -10.94
CA VAL A 47 -0.66 -4.33 -11.51
C VAL A 47 -0.31 -3.95 -12.94
N GLN A 48 -1.32 -3.79 -13.78
CA GLN A 48 -1.18 -3.27 -15.14
C GLN A 48 -2.26 -2.21 -15.36
N VAL A 49 -1.82 -0.98 -15.62
CA VAL A 49 -2.70 0.13 -15.99
C VAL A 49 -2.33 0.58 -17.38
N LYS A 50 -3.33 0.65 -18.27
CA LYS A 50 -3.17 1.13 -19.63
C LYS A 50 -3.86 2.47 -19.80
N ASP A 51 -3.33 3.27 -20.69
CA ASP A 51 -3.99 4.45 -21.18
C ASP A 51 -5.15 4.04 -22.12
N ASP A 52 -6.32 4.58 -21.87
CA ASP A 52 -7.54 4.20 -22.61
C ASP A 52 -7.53 4.65 -24.09
N GLU A 53 -6.77 5.71 -24.41
CA GLU A 53 -6.71 6.26 -25.75
C GLU A 53 -5.61 5.62 -26.59
N SER A 54 -4.40 5.50 -26.02
CA SER A 54 -3.24 4.97 -26.75
C SER A 54 -3.08 3.46 -26.60
N GLY A 55 -3.66 2.85 -25.55
CA GLY A 55 -3.47 1.44 -25.20
C GLY A 55 -2.08 1.13 -24.64
N GLU A 56 -1.23 2.12 -24.47
CA GLU A 56 0.10 1.96 -23.87
C GLU A 56 0.00 1.77 -22.36
N TYR A 57 1.00 1.09 -21.80
CA TYR A 57 1.07 0.92 -20.34
C TYR A 57 1.51 2.21 -19.66
N LEU A 58 0.65 2.78 -18.83
CA LEU A 58 1.01 3.83 -17.87
C LEU A 58 1.78 3.25 -16.68
N LEU A 59 1.43 2.03 -16.29
CA LEU A 59 2.11 1.27 -15.25
C LEU A 59 2.03 -0.21 -15.57
N ASN A 60 3.15 -0.91 -15.42
CA ASN A 60 3.21 -2.36 -15.58
C ASN A 60 4.19 -2.94 -14.55
N VAL A 61 3.64 -3.49 -13.48
CA VAL A 61 4.38 -4.20 -12.44
C VAL A 61 3.98 -5.66 -12.48
N PRO A 62 4.87 -6.57 -12.95
CA PRO A 62 4.57 -8.00 -12.97
C PRO A 62 4.27 -8.55 -11.58
N GLY A 63 3.38 -9.55 -11.49
CA GLY A 63 3.11 -10.29 -10.26
C GLY A 63 4.22 -11.28 -9.92
N ASP A 64 3.98 -12.10 -8.88
CA ASP A 64 4.96 -13.05 -8.33
C ASP A 64 6.30 -12.37 -7.99
N ILE A 65 6.20 -11.21 -7.33
CA ILE A 65 7.37 -10.43 -6.91
C ILE A 65 8.21 -11.26 -5.93
N LYS A 66 9.49 -11.45 -6.27
CA LYS A 66 10.47 -12.09 -5.40
C LYS A 66 11.07 -11.07 -4.45
N VAL A 67 10.76 -11.20 -3.17
CA VAL A 67 11.29 -10.30 -2.14
C VAL A 67 12.60 -10.84 -1.61
N ILE A 68 13.65 -9.99 -1.65
CA ILE A 68 14.96 -10.25 -1.07
C ILE A 68 15.20 -9.39 0.18
N SER A 69 16.11 -9.83 1.04
CA SER A 69 16.48 -9.07 2.24
C SER A 69 17.46 -7.93 1.92
N GLU A 70 17.55 -6.94 2.83
CA GLU A 70 18.57 -5.88 2.75
C GLU A 70 20.00 -6.44 2.70
N SER A 71 20.28 -7.50 3.48
CA SER A 71 21.60 -8.16 3.48
C SER A 71 21.94 -8.75 2.12
N GLU A 72 21.01 -9.44 1.49
CA GLU A 72 21.17 -10.00 0.15
C GLU A 72 21.34 -8.90 -0.90
N PHE A 73 20.57 -7.82 -0.81
CA PHE A 73 20.70 -6.66 -1.69
C PHE A 73 22.10 -6.04 -1.64
N TYR A 74 22.65 -5.82 -0.43
CA TYR A 74 24.01 -5.26 -0.30
C TYR A 74 25.09 -6.23 -0.75
N GLN A 75 24.92 -7.53 -0.58
CA GLN A 75 25.83 -8.54 -1.11
C GLN A 75 25.83 -8.61 -2.63
N ASN A 76 24.71 -8.26 -3.26
CA ASN A 76 24.53 -8.19 -4.71
C ASN A 76 24.90 -6.82 -5.30
N ASP A 77 25.89 -6.13 -4.76
CA ASP A 77 26.36 -4.82 -5.22
C ASP A 77 25.24 -3.76 -5.25
N SER A 78 24.34 -3.80 -4.26
CA SER A 78 23.19 -2.90 -4.13
C SER A 78 22.36 -2.84 -5.41
N THR A 79 22.00 -3.99 -5.95
CA THR A 79 21.14 -4.11 -7.13
C THR A 79 20.10 -5.23 -6.95
N THR A 80 19.11 -5.26 -7.83
CA THR A 80 18.07 -6.29 -7.89
C THR A 80 18.06 -6.93 -9.27
N ASP A 81 17.68 -8.20 -9.36
CA ASP A 81 17.59 -8.92 -10.63
C ASP A 81 16.18 -8.74 -11.24
N VAL A 82 16.09 -7.86 -12.24
CA VAL A 82 14.85 -7.57 -12.96
C VAL A 82 14.30 -8.82 -13.66
N SER A 83 15.18 -9.72 -14.14
CA SER A 83 14.75 -10.95 -14.83
C SER A 83 14.03 -11.92 -13.91
N LYS A 84 14.29 -11.82 -12.60
CA LYS A 84 13.64 -12.61 -11.55
C LYS A 84 12.53 -11.84 -10.82
N ASN A 85 12.20 -10.65 -11.29
CA ASN A 85 11.24 -9.75 -10.65
C ASN A 85 11.57 -9.52 -9.15
N GLU A 86 12.86 -9.29 -8.85
CA GLU A 86 13.35 -9.11 -7.48
C GLU A 86 13.12 -7.70 -6.97
N TYR A 87 12.61 -7.61 -5.73
CA TYR A 87 12.47 -6.38 -4.95
C TYR A 87 13.14 -6.56 -3.61
N VAL A 88 13.99 -5.61 -3.20
CA VAL A 88 14.48 -5.57 -1.81
C VAL A 88 13.42 -4.99 -0.89
N TYR A 89 13.27 -5.58 0.29
CA TYR A 89 12.42 -5.05 1.36
C TYR A 89 13.25 -4.42 2.45
N PHE A 90 13.07 -3.12 2.67
CA PHE A 90 13.71 -2.36 3.76
C PHE A 90 12.83 -2.41 4.99
N SER A 91 13.21 -3.23 5.96
CA SER A 91 12.40 -3.53 7.14
C SER A 91 12.14 -2.32 8.04
N ASN A 92 13.09 -1.39 8.13
CA ASN A 92 13.00 -0.18 8.94
C ASN A 92 11.98 0.84 8.39
N THR A 93 11.77 0.87 7.08
CA THR A 93 10.89 1.84 6.40
C THR A 93 9.63 1.21 5.85
N GLY A 94 9.60 -0.12 5.69
CA GLY A 94 8.50 -0.84 5.04
C GLY A 94 8.46 -0.70 3.53
N VAL A 95 9.54 -0.19 2.90
CA VAL A 95 9.63 0.08 1.47
C VAL A 95 10.11 -1.15 0.71
N TYR A 96 9.44 -1.47 -0.40
CA TYR A 96 9.91 -2.41 -1.41
C TYR A 96 10.50 -1.62 -2.58
N MET A 97 11.67 -2.00 -3.07
CA MET A 97 12.36 -1.30 -4.15
C MET A 97 12.92 -2.27 -5.17
N GLN A 98 12.73 -1.97 -6.44
CA GLN A 98 13.42 -2.63 -7.55
C GLN A 98 14.29 -1.62 -8.31
N ILE A 99 15.51 -1.98 -8.62
CA ILE A 99 16.37 -1.18 -9.48
C ILE A 99 16.28 -1.74 -10.90
N LEU A 100 15.58 -1.03 -11.77
CA LEU A 100 15.42 -1.42 -13.18
C LEU A 100 16.72 -1.23 -13.97
N GLN A 101 17.47 -0.17 -13.65
CA GLN A 101 18.74 0.14 -14.29
C GLN A 101 19.63 0.91 -13.33
N LYS A 102 20.83 0.40 -13.10
CA LYS A 102 21.85 1.08 -12.30
C LYS A 102 22.40 2.28 -13.06
N GLY A 103 22.52 3.42 -12.39
CA GLY A 103 23.13 4.62 -12.96
C GLY A 103 24.62 4.39 -13.34
N LYS A 104 25.07 5.10 -14.38
CA LYS A 104 26.47 5.05 -14.86
C LYS A 104 27.31 6.22 -14.37
N GLY A 105 26.70 7.18 -13.64
CA GLY A 105 27.37 8.34 -13.11
C GLY A 105 28.23 8.02 -11.87
N LYS A 106 29.00 9.03 -11.42
CA LYS A 106 29.70 8.94 -10.15
C LYS A 106 28.66 8.84 -9.00
N ARG A 107 28.95 7.99 -8.03
CA ARG A 107 28.14 7.92 -6.81
C ARG A 107 28.32 9.22 -6.03
N MET A 108 27.21 9.76 -5.50
CA MET A 108 27.25 10.88 -4.56
C MET A 108 27.90 10.44 -3.26
N GLU A 109 28.70 11.31 -2.66
CA GLU A 109 29.34 11.10 -1.36
C GLU A 109 28.59 11.91 -0.28
N ASP A 110 28.82 11.56 0.98
CA ASP A 110 28.20 12.30 2.07
C ASP A 110 28.61 13.78 2.05
N GLY A 111 27.63 14.65 2.03
CA GLY A 111 27.82 16.11 1.91
C GLY A 111 27.75 16.67 0.49
N ASP A 112 27.70 15.82 -0.54
CA ASP A 112 27.43 16.26 -1.90
C ASP A 112 25.99 16.78 -2.02
N SER A 113 25.80 17.83 -2.85
CA SER A 113 24.49 18.38 -3.18
C SER A 113 24.35 18.51 -4.69
N GLU A 114 23.35 17.83 -5.23
CA GLU A 114 23.08 17.84 -6.66
C GLU A 114 21.62 18.13 -6.96
N ARG A 115 21.35 18.76 -8.09
CA ARG A 115 19.99 19.00 -8.59
C ARG A 115 19.52 17.78 -9.38
N ILE A 116 18.52 17.08 -8.86
CA ILE A 116 17.94 15.88 -9.48
C ILE A 116 16.60 16.26 -10.11
N LEU A 117 16.40 15.84 -11.36
CA LEU A 117 15.09 15.87 -12.04
C LEU A 117 14.50 14.46 -12.00
N THR A 118 13.37 14.33 -11.36
CA THR A 118 12.65 13.04 -11.26
C THR A 118 11.37 13.08 -12.09
N ARG A 119 11.00 11.92 -12.63
CA ARG A 119 9.65 11.64 -13.15
C ARG A 119 9.14 10.42 -12.43
N TYR A 120 7.89 10.42 -12.04
CA TYR A 120 7.29 9.29 -11.36
C TYR A 120 5.83 9.13 -11.78
N THR A 121 5.33 7.92 -11.63
CA THR A 121 3.91 7.58 -11.66
C THR A 121 3.57 6.99 -10.31
N GLU A 122 2.54 7.50 -9.67
CA GLU A 122 2.05 7.02 -8.39
C GLU A 122 0.78 6.19 -8.60
N PHE A 123 0.75 5.01 -7.99
CA PHE A 123 -0.38 4.11 -8.00
C PHE A 123 -0.79 3.79 -6.57
N ASN A 124 -2.04 4.03 -6.24
CA ASN A 124 -2.59 3.72 -4.94
C ASN A 124 -3.21 2.32 -4.94
N ILE A 125 -2.58 1.37 -4.24
CA ILE A 125 -3.02 -0.03 -4.14
C ILE A 125 -4.40 -0.14 -3.48
N SER A 126 -4.75 0.77 -2.57
CA SER A 126 -6.03 0.73 -1.84
C SER A 126 -7.21 1.16 -2.69
N THR A 127 -7.02 2.11 -3.59
CA THR A 127 -8.06 2.66 -4.47
C THR A 127 -8.00 2.13 -5.89
N ASP A 128 -6.97 1.32 -6.20
CA ASP A 128 -6.72 0.75 -7.52
C ASP A 128 -6.67 1.82 -8.62
N SER A 129 -5.95 2.91 -8.35
CA SER A 129 -5.93 4.08 -9.23
C SER A 129 -4.57 4.77 -9.31
N ILE A 130 -4.24 5.31 -10.49
CA ILE A 130 -3.12 6.25 -10.66
C ILE A 130 -3.49 7.58 -10.03
N GLN A 131 -2.58 8.12 -9.24
CA GLN A 131 -2.68 9.46 -8.67
C GLN A 131 -1.98 10.45 -9.62
N SER A 132 -2.67 11.50 -10.00
CA SER A 132 -2.18 12.57 -10.89
C SER A 132 -2.08 13.89 -10.15
#